data_ad75c853d3818f6ad8978b826d3e80d6
#
_entry.id   ad75c853d3818f6ad8978b826d3e80d6
#
_cell.length_a   1.000
_cell.length_b   1.000
_cell.length_c   1.000
_cell.angle_alpha   90.00
_cell.angle_beta   90.00
_cell.angle_gamma   90.00
#
_symmetry.space_group_name_H-M   'P 1'
#
loop_
_entity.id
_entity.type
_entity.pdbx_description
1 polymer ?
#
loop_
_entity_poly.entity_id
_entity_poly.type
_entity_poly.pdbx_seq_one_letter_code
_entity_poly.pdbx_strand_id
1 'polypeptide(L)'
;MESTPILEAKNLEVKRGGTVVLDVPSLPLRRGEILSLIGPNRAGKTTLLQTLSYLLKPFQGEIFFREKKVDTNHSVLEYRRKLAMVFQEPLLFDTTVFNNVASGLRIRGMGKDDIHARVTEQLERFGIKHLSTRSAKTLSGGEAQRTSLARAFALQPEILFLDEPFASLDPPTRSSLIEDLESVLQQTRTATIFATHDRLEALRLSNRIAVMNRGGILQIGSPEEVMNHPANEFVASFVGIDTILSGKVIKKDGGSFVASVSGQEVEAVGDAHLGETVVLCVRPENVTLLTRPFQEGTSARNIFSGKIVKIISLGLYQKVHLDCGFPLVAYVTNHSLEELLLTEGKEVKASFKATAVTVMRRGEN
;
A
#
# COMPACT_ATOMS: atom_id res chain seq x y z
N MET A 1 -7.66 -21.45 13.96
CA MET A 1 -6.48 -21.26 14.86
C MET A 1 -5.60 -20.21 14.22
N GLU A 2 -5.43 -19.06 14.84
CA GLU A 2 -4.47 -18.05 14.34
C GLU A 2 -3.05 -18.62 14.47
N SER A 3 -2.32 -18.65 13.36
CA SER A 3 -0.94 -19.15 13.37
C SER A 3 -0.05 -18.18 14.15
N THR A 4 0.79 -18.70 15.03
CA THR A 4 1.77 -17.91 15.80
C THR A 4 2.63 -17.06 14.86
N PRO A 5 2.77 -15.74 15.12
CA PRO A 5 3.56 -14.86 14.28
C PRO A 5 5.05 -15.25 14.28
N ILE A 6 5.71 -15.13 13.12
CA ILE A 6 7.18 -15.31 13.03
C ILE A 6 7.92 -14.10 13.59
N LEU A 7 7.33 -12.91 13.43
CA LEU A 7 7.81 -11.64 13.96
C LEU A 7 6.65 -10.91 14.62
N GLU A 8 6.87 -10.37 15.78
CA GLU A 8 5.89 -9.53 16.48
C GLU A 8 6.59 -8.33 17.11
N ALA A 9 6.06 -7.16 16.84
CA ALA A 9 6.46 -5.93 17.52
C ALA A 9 5.37 -5.51 18.50
N LYS A 10 5.77 -5.09 19.71
CA LYS A 10 4.86 -4.63 20.77
C LYS A 10 5.31 -3.28 21.32
N ASN A 11 4.40 -2.31 21.31
CA ASN A 11 4.59 -0.96 21.89
C ASN A 11 5.89 -0.31 21.41
N LEU A 12 6.19 -0.43 20.09
CA LEU A 12 7.40 0.14 19.51
C LEU A 12 7.31 1.66 19.44
N GLU A 13 8.23 2.33 20.09
CA GLU A 13 8.42 3.77 20.00
C GLU A 13 9.84 4.10 19.54
N VAL A 14 9.95 5.04 18.58
CA VAL A 14 11.24 5.60 18.14
C VAL A 14 11.21 7.10 18.28
N LYS A 15 12.29 7.66 18.86
CA LYS A 15 12.49 9.10 19.01
C LYS A 15 13.65 9.59 18.17
N ARG A 16 13.50 10.78 17.57
CA ARG A 16 14.57 11.54 16.93
C ARG A 16 14.56 12.96 17.47
N GLY A 17 15.69 13.41 18.03
CA GLY A 17 15.77 14.76 18.61
C GLY A 17 14.72 15.00 19.71
N GLY A 18 14.38 13.98 20.51
CA GLY A 18 13.36 14.06 21.57
C GLY A 18 11.91 13.91 21.10
N THR A 19 11.65 13.97 19.78
CA THR A 19 10.31 13.84 19.21
C THR A 19 10.02 12.39 18.84
N VAL A 20 8.82 11.90 19.18
CA VAL A 20 8.32 10.58 18.75
C VAL A 20 8.08 10.63 17.25
N VAL A 21 8.77 9.77 16.50
CA VAL A 21 8.66 9.65 15.02
C VAL A 21 8.05 8.32 14.59
N LEU A 22 7.90 7.38 15.51
CA LEU A 22 7.23 6.11 15.32
C LEU A 22 6.56 5.68 16.62
N ASP A 23 5.29 5.31 16.53
CA ASP A 23 4.49 4.72 17.60
C ASP A 23 3.62 3.61 17.03
N VAL A 24 3.99 2.36 17.33
CA VAL A 24 3.32 1.16 16.81
C VAL A 24 2.99 0.22 17.97
N PRO A 25 1.74 0.22 18.42
CA PRO A 25 1.32 -0.61 19.56
C PRO A 25 1.48 -2.11 19.30
N SER A 26 1.15 -2.58 18.09
CA SER A 26 1.28 -3.99 17.73
C SER A 26 1.43 -4.17 16.22
N LEU A 27 2.36 -5.04 15.82
CA LEU A 27 2.52 -5.46 14.43
C LEU A 27 2.97 -6.92 14.37
N PRO A 28 2.04 -7.87 14.17
CA PRO A 28 2.38 -9.27 13.93
C PRO A 28 2.58 -9.54 12.43
N LEU A 29 3.62 -10.32 12.10
CA LEU A 29 3.88 -10.90 10.78
C LEU A 29 3.82 -12.43 10.88
N ARG A 30 3.02 -13.07 10.03
CA ARG A 30 2.88 -14.52 10.00
C ARG A 30 3.89 -15.17 9.06
N ARG A 31 4.11 -16.48 9.20
CA ARG A 31 4.99 -17.23 8.27
C ARG A 31 4.41 -17.22 6.86
N GLY A 32 5.25 -16.93 5.88
CA GLY A 32 4.85 -16.87 4.46
C GLY A 32 3.90 -15.74 4.10
N GLU A 33 3.64 -14.83 5.03
CA GLU A 33 2.80 -13.64 4.82
C GLU A 33 3.62 -12.53 4.15
N ILE A 34 2.96 -11.82 3.24
CA ILE A 34 3.45 -10.57 2.69
C ILE A 34 2.58 -9.44 3.26
N LEU A 35 3.16 -8.61 4.12
CA LEU A 35 2.53 -7.44 4.71
C LEU A 35 3.09 -6.18 4.05
N SER A 36 2.26 -5.41 3.36
CA SER A 36 2.67 -4.11 2.84
C SER A 36 2.47 -3.00 3.87
N LEU A 37 3.45 -2.12 3.95
CA LEU A 37 3.35 -0.83 4.63
C LEU A 37 3.13 0.24 3.57
N ILE A 38 1.94 0.83 3.53
CA ILE A 38 1.62 1.92 2.61
C ILE A 38 1.39 3.23 3.37
N GLY A 39 1.66 4.33 2.71
CA GLY A 39 1.49 5.66 3.31
C GLY A 39 2.33 6.70 2.57
N PRO A 40 2.09 7.99 2.82
CA PRO A 40 2.81 9.07 2.18
C PRO A 40 4.31 9.06 2.56
N ASN A 41 5.09 9.88 1.85
CA ASN A 41 6.48 10.12 2.24
C ASN A 41 6.51 10.67 3.68
N ARG A 42 7.51 10.20 4.46
CA ARG A 42 7.67 10.52 5.89
C ARG A 42 6.59 9.95 6.81
N ALA A 43 5.77 9.00 6.38
CA ALA A 43 4.81 8.30 7.25
C ALA A 43 5.48 7.40 8.31
N GLY A 44 6.79 7.12 8.21
CA GLY A 44 7.52 6.27 9.14
C GLY A 44 7.86 4.87 8.62
N LYS A 45 7.50 4.54 7.36
CA LYS A 45 7.69 3.19 6.75
C LYS A 45 9.13 2.68 6.87
N THR A 46 10.11 3.43 6.34
CA THR A 46 11.54 3.10 6.43
C THR A 46 12.03 3.00 7.87
N THR A 47 11.57 3.92 8.75
CA THR A 47 11.92 3.89 10.17
C THR A 47 11.42 2.60 10.83
N LEU A 48 10.20 2.19 10.53
CA LEU A 48 9.64 0.93 11.03
C LEU A 48 10.42 -0.29 10.53
N LEU A 49 10.74 -0.37 9.21
CA LEU A 49 11.57 -1.45 8.67
C LEU A 49 12.94 -1.52 9.32
N GLN A 50 13.61 -0.39 9.49
CA GLN A 50 14.92 -0.32 10.16
C GLN A 50 14.84 -0.73 11.63
N THR A 51 13.75 -0.39 12.31
CA THR A 51 13.54 -0.77 13.70
C THR A 51 13.26 -2.27 13.81
N LEU A 52 12.36 -2.81 12.98
CA LEU A 52 12.06 -4.23 12.94
C LEU A 52 13.27 -5.08 12.58
N SER A 53 14.15 -4.61 11.69
CA SER A 53 15.42 -5.28 11.36
C SER A 53 16.53 -5.05 12.39
N TYR A 54 16.25 -4.31 13.45
CA TYR A 54 17.24 -3.90 14.48
C TYR A 54 18.42 -3.10 13.93
N LEU A 55 18.29 -2.50 12.75
CA LEU A 55 19.24 -1.50 12.25
C LEU A 55 19.12 -0.19 13.02
N LEU A 56 17.93 0.11 13.49
CA LEU A 56 17.62 1.19 14.41
C LEU A 56 17.09 0.59 15.71
N LYS A 57 17.74 0.90 16.83
CA LYS A 57 17.28 0.45 18.14
C LYS A 57 16.02 1.24 18.54
N PRO A 58 14.92 0.58 18.97
CA PRO A 58 13.75 1.28 19.48
C PRO A 58 14.08 2.04 20.78
N PHE A 59 13.42 3.16 21.02
CA PHE A 59 13.47 3.87 22.29
C PHE A 59 12.73 3.07 23.38
N GLN A 60 11.55 2.54 23.00
CA GLN A 60 10.71 1.71 23.86
C GLN A 60 10.07 0.60 23.04
N GLY A 61 9.57 -0.44 23.71
CA GLY A 61 8.89 -1.58 23.11
C GLY A 61 9.78 -2.79 22.89
N GLU A 62 9.18 -3.83 22.36
CA GLU A 62 9.80 -5.15 22.24
C GLU A 62 9.58 -5.75 20.87
N ILE A 63 10.59 -6.48 20.39
CA ILE A 63 10.52 -7.26 19.15
C ILE A 63 10.72 -8.72 19.52
N PHE A 64 9.81 -9.56 19.06
CA PHE A 64 9.86 -11.01 19.24
C PHE A 64 10.06 -11.69 17.88
N PHE A 65 11.01 -12.57 17.81
CA PHE A 65 11.23 -13.46 16.67
C PHE A 65 11.02 -14.91 17.11
N ARG A 66 10.04 -15.61 16.52
CA ARG A 66 9.65 -16.95 16.93
C ARG A 66 9.38 -17.02 18.44
N GLU A 67 8.58 -16.09 18.96
CA GLU A 67 8.22 -15.95 20.37
C GLU A 67 9.38 -15.61 21.33
N LYS A 68 10.62 -15.51 20.82
CA LYS A 68 11.79 -15.12 21.60
C LYS A 68 12.06 -13.64 21.46
N LYS A 69 12.24 -12.96 22.58
CA LYS A 69 12.59 -11.55 22.61
C LYS A 69 13.97 -11.31 22.01
N VAL A 70 14.07 -10.30 21.15
CA VAL A 70 15.32 -9.85 20.53
C VAL A 70 15.82 -8.64 21.34
N ASP A 71 16.69 -8.81 22.34
CA ASP A 71 17.07 -7.73 23.25
C ASP A 71 18.58 -7.71 23.60
N THR A 72 19.28 -8.83 23.48
CA THR A 72 20.71 -8.91 23.74
C THR A 72 21.53 -8.83 22.47
N ASN A 73 22.81 -8.46 22.56
CA ASN A 73 23.69 -8.43 21.40
C ASN A 73 23.76 -9.78 20.67
N HIS A 74 23.73 -10.88 21.40
CA HIS A 74 23.76 -12.24 20.83
C HIS A 74 22.44 -12.53 20.09
N SER A 75 21.29 -12.30 20.74
CA SER A 75 19.98 -12.52 20.10
C SER A 75 19.75 -11.61 18.89
N VAL A 76 20.25 -10.38 18.92
CA VAL A 76 20.20 -9.44 17.78
C VAL A 76 21.03 -9.97 16.60
N LEU A 77 22.24 -10.50 16.84
CA LEU A 77 23.08 -11.05 15.77
C LEU A 77 22.45 -12.30 15.15
N GLU A 78 21.95 -13.22 15.98
CA GLU A 78 21.23 -14.41 15.51
C GLU A 78 20.01 -14.04 14.70
N TYR A 79 19.21 -13.09 15.17
CA TYR A 79 18.05 -12.57 14.48
C TYR A 79 18.43 -11.97 13.12
N ARG A 80 19.43 -11.07 13.07
CA ARG A 80 19.90 -10.45 11.83
C ARG A 80 20.39 -11.47 10.80
N ARG A 81 20.92 -12.62 11.24
CA ARG A 81 21.31 -13.71 10.33
C ARG A 81 20.13 -14.42 9.68
N LYS A 82 18.92 -14.25 10.23
CA LYS A 82 17.68 -14.86 9.74
C LYS A 82 16.88 -13.96 8.82
N LEU A 83 17.29 -12.71 8.68
CA LEU A 83 16.62 -11.73 7.83
C LEU A 83 17.52 -11.22 6.72
N ALA A 84 16.87 -10.62 5.70
CA ALA A 84 17.53 -9.79 4.71
C ALA A 84 16.74 -8.49 4.54
N MET A 85 17.44 -7.42 4.16
CA MET A 85 16.83 -6.13 3.84
C MET A 85 17.33 -5.64 2.50
N VAL A 86 16.40 -5.20 1.66
CA VAL A 86 16.66 -4.53 0.38
C VAL A 86 16.21 -3.08 0.54
N PHE A 87 17.13 -2.16 0.29
CA PHE A 87 16.88 -0.73 0.37
C PHE A 87 16.37 -0.18 -0.96
N GLN A 88 15.80 0.99 -0.93
CA GLN A 88 15.34 1.73 -2.11
C GLN A 88 16.49 1.91 -3.13
N GLU A 89 17.68 2.31 -2.65
CA GLU A 89 18.90 2.30 -3.45
C GLU A 89 19.60 0.93 -3.32
N PRO A 90 19.97 0.28 -4.43
CA PRO A 90 20.53 -1.08 -4.41
C PRO A 90 21.99 -1.11 -3.94
N LEU A 91 22.33 -0.59 -2.78
CA LEU A 91 23.68 -0.46 -2.19
C LEU A 91 24.60 -1.65 -2.51
N LEU A 92 25.19 -1.67 -3.72
CA LEU A 92 26.07 -2.74 -4.20
C LEU A 92 27.54 -2.42 -3.88
N PHE A 93 28.32 -3.45 -3.62
CA PHE A 93 29.77 -3.35 -3.49
C PHE A 93 30.41 -3.09 -4.86
N ASP A 94 31.55 -2.39 -4.86
CA ASP A 94 32.37 -2.15 -6.06
C ASP A 94 33.09 -3.43 -6.51
N THR A 95 32.34 -4.37 -7.04
CA THR A 95 32.83 -5.65 -7.52
C THR A 95 31.83 -6.23 -8.56
N THR A 96 32.03 -7.48 -8.99
CA THR A 96 31.11 -8.11 -9.94
C THR A 96 29.75 -8.43 -9.35
N VAL A 97 28.76 -8.65 -10.21
CA VAL A 97 27.42 -9.14 -9.83
C VAL A 97 27.52 -10.41 -9.01
N PHE A 98 28.29 -11.40 -9.49
CA PHE A 98 28.54 -12.66 -8.75
C PHE A 98 29.04 -12.39 -7.34
N ASN A 99 30.06 -11.56 -7.19
CA ASN A 99 30.67 -11.26 -5.90
C ASN A 99 29.73 -10.51 -4.96
N ASN A 100 28.86 -9.64 -5.50
CA ASN A 100 27.81 -8.99 -4.72
C ASN A 100 26.86 -10.02 -4.12
N VAL A 101 26.35 -10.96 -4.93
CA VAL A 101 25.42 -11.98 -4.46
C VAL A 101 26.12 -12.96 -3.50
N ALA A 102 27.37 -13.31 -3.75
CA ALA A 102 28.18 -14.19 -2.91
C ALA A 102 28.58 -13.58 -1.55
N SER A 103 28.54 -12.26 -1.41
CA SER A 103 29.14 -11.54 -0.28
C SER A 103 28.64 -12.04 1.09
N GLY A 104 27.33 -12.12 1.26
CA GLY A 104 26.73 -12.58 2.52
C GLY A 104 26.98 -14.06 2.82
N LEU A 105 27.08 -14.90 1.79
CA LEU A 105 27.39 -16.32 1.92
C LEU A 105 28.84 -16.55 2.41
N ARG A 106 29.77 -15.75 1.87
CA ARG A 106 31.19 -15.76 2.32
C ARG A 106 31.31 -15.32 3.77
N ILE A 107 30.64 -14.26 4.18
CA ILE A 107 30.62 -13.78 5.57
C ILE A 107 30.09 -14.87 6.51
N ARG A 108 29.17 -15.72 6.02
CA ARG A 108 28.62 -16.86 6.78
C ARG A 108 29.51 -18.10 6.76
N GLY A 109 30.69 -18.08 6.08
CA GLY A 109 31.64 -19.17 6.02
C GLY A 109 31.23 -20.34 5.12
N MET A 110 30.33 -20.11 4.14
CA MET A 110 29.90 -21.17 3.21
C MET A 110 31.00 -21.60 2.27
N GLY A 111 31.03 -22.91 1.90
CA GLY A 111 31.98 -23.49 0.97
C GLY A 111 31.87 -22.91 -0.45
N LYS A 112 32.97 -22.95 -1.22
CA LYS A 112 33.05 -22.35 -2.55
C LYS A 112 32.01 -22.94 -3.53
N ASP A 113 31.86 -24.24 -3.53
CA ASP A 113 30.95 -24.96 -4.45
C ASP A 113 29.48 -24.64 -4.14
N ASP A 114 29.12 -24.60 -2.85
CA ASP A 114 27.79 -24.21 -2.40
C ASP A 114 27.50 -22.75 -2.74
N ILE A 115 28.48 -21.85 -2.59
CA ILE A 115 28.36 -20.46 -2.99
C ILE A 115 28.07 -20.37 -4.50
N HIS A 116 28.86 -21.10 -5.31
CA HIS A 116 28.69 -21.06 -6.77
C HIS A 116 27.30 -21.54 -7.19
N ALA A 117 26.86 -22.67 -6.67
CA ALA A 117 25.52 -23.22 -6.96
C ALA A 117 24.42 -22.26 -6.57
N ARG A 118 24.47 -21.74 -5.34
CA ARG A 118 23.43 -20.86 -4.79
C ARG A 118 23.40 -19.50 -5.48
N VAL A 119 24.55 -18.91 -5.79
CA VAL A 119 24.62 -17.64 -6.55
C VAL A 119 24.05 -17.83 -7.94
N THR A 120 24.45 -18.89 -8.65
CA THR A 120 23.97 -19.18 -10.00
C THR A 120 22.45 -19.33 -10.02
N GLU A 121 21.88 -20.09 -9.07
CA GLU A 121 20.44 -20.24 -8.91
C GLU A 121 19.73 -18.89 -8.77
N GLN A 122 20.22 -18.00 -7.92
CA GLN A 122 19.57 -16.70 -7.71
C GLN A 122 19.74 -15.76 -8.91
N LEU A 123 20.88 -15.78 -9.59
CA LEU A 123 21.11 -15.02 -10.81
C LEU A 123 20.18 -15.49 -11.95
N GLU A 124 19.89 -16.79 -12.03
CA GLU A 124 18.91 -17.32 -12.97
C GLU A 124 17.49 -16.89 -12.63
N ARG A 125 17.08 -17.00 -11.35
CA ARG A 125 15.75 -16.59 -10.87
C ARG A 125 15.43 -15.14 -11.20
N PHE A 126 16.39 -14.24 -11.08
CA PHE A 126 16.23 -12.83 -11.40
C PHE A 126 16.64 -12.44 -12.83
N GLY A 127 16.89 -13.42 -13.73
CA GLY A 127 17.19 -13.19 -15.13
C GLY A 127 18.50 -12.46 -15.44
N ILE A 128 19.45 -12.43 -14.48
CA ILE A 128 20.72 -11.68 -14.58
C ILE A 128 21.97 -12.57 -14.62
N LYS A 129 21.84 -13.86 -14.91
CA LYS A 129 22.99 -14.78 -15.00
C LYS A 129 24.05 -14.31 -16.01
N HIS A 130 23.63 -13.75 -17.15
CA HIS A 130 24.50 -13.21 -18.19
C HIS A 130 25.34 -12.01 -17.72
N LEU A 131 24.98 -11.37 -16.59
CA LEU A 131 25.70 -10.25 -15.99
C LEU A 131 26.69 -10.68 -14.90
N SER A 132 26.84 -11.97 -14.63
CA SER A 132 27.57 -12.55 -13.49
C SER A 132 28.98 -11.94 -13.30
N THR A 133 29.72 -11.75 -14.36
CA THR A 133 31.11 -11.20 -14.34
C THR A 133 31.17 -9.68 -14.49
N ARG A 134 30.02 -9.04 -14.78
CA ARG A 134 29.96 -7.60 -15.01
C ARG A 134 30.13 -6.81 -13.72
N SER A 135 30.81 -5.67 -13.80
CA SER A 135 30.97 -4.76 -12.65
C SER A 135 29.64 -4.14 -12.25
N ALA A 136 29.35 -4.10 -10.96
CA ALA A 136 28.13 -3.49 -10.42
C ALA A 136 27.99 -2.01 -10.76
N LYS A 137 29.11 -1.29 -10.96
CA LYS A 137 29.08 0.13 -11.35
C LYS A 137 28.50 0.40 -12.74
N THR A 138 28.45 -0.60 -13.60
CA THR A 138 27.99 -0.46 -14.98
C THR A 138 26.58 -0.99 -15.21
N LEU A 139 25.89 -1.34 -14.13
CA LEU A 139 24.53 -1.85 -14.18
C LEU A 139 23.54 -0.70 -14.36
N SER A 140 22.46 -0.97 -15.11
CA SER A 140 21.26 -0.13 -15.07
C SER A 140 20.58 -0.21 -13.70
N GLY A 141 19.69 0.72 -13.39
CA GLY A 141 18.94 0.71 -12.12
C GLY A 141 18.18 -0.61 -11.89
N GLY A 142 17.54 -1.15 -12.92
CA GLY A 142 16.83 -2.43 -12.85
C GLY A 142 17.77 -3.62 -12.64
N GLU A 143 18.91 -3.68 -13.35
CA GLU A 143 19.91 -4.73 -13.16
C GLU A 143 20.55 -4.68 -11.75
N ALA A 144 20.79 -3.48 -11.23
CA ALA A 144 21.29 -3.27 -9.88
C ALA A 144 20.27 -3.73 -8.83
N GLN A 145 18.98 -3.42 -9.01
CA GLN A 145 17.92 -3.84 -8.09
C GLN A 145 17.71 -5.36 -8.13
N ARG A 146 17.74 -5.99 -9.32
CA ARG A 146 17.73 -7.46 -9.47
C ARG A 146 18.91 -8.10 -8.76
N THR A 147 20.11 -7.51 -8.85
CA THR A 147 21.31 -7.96 -8.14
C THR A 147 21.13 -7.86 -6.62
N SER A 148 20.52 -6.77 -6.13
CA SER A 148 20.24 -6.59 -4.69
C SER A 148 19.26 -7.63 -4.16
N LEU A 149 18.19 -7.92 -4.92
CA LEU A 149 17.23 -8.98 -4.60
C LEU A 149 17.90 -10.37 -4.62
N ALA A 150 18.65 -10.71 -5.68
CA ALA A 150 19.40 -11.96 -5.76
C ALA A 150 20.34 -12.15 -4.57
N ARG A 151 21.04 -11.08 -4.13
CA ARG A 151 21.89 -11.08 -2.94
C ARG A 151 21.10 -11.37 -1.66
N ALA A 152 19.92 -10.79 -1.53
CA ALA A 152 19.05 -11.01 -0.36
C ALA A 152 18.54 -12.47 -0.32
N PHE A 153 18.02 -12.99 -1.43
CA PHE A 153 17.48 -14.35 -1.51
C PHE A 153 18.54 -15.44 -1.44
N ALA A 154 19.79 -15.16 -1.86
CA ALA A 154 20.90 -16.10 -1.70
C ALA A 154 21.13 -16.51 -0.24
N LEU A 155 20.78 -15.65 0.71
CA LEU A 155 20.88 -15.92 2.14
C LEU A 155 19.77 -16.83 2.69
N GLN A 156 18.74 -17.14 1.89
CA GLN A 156 17.53 -17.86 2.30
C GLN A 156 16.95 -17.29 3.60
N PRO A 157 16.55 -16.01 3.61
CA PRO A 157 16.08 -15.36 4.82
C PRO A 157 14.73 -15.93 5.24
N GLU A 158 14.47 -15.96 6.55
CA GLU A 158 13.16 -16.28 7.08
C GLU A 158 12.22 -15.09 7.03
N ILE A 159 12.80 -13.86 7.11
CA ILE A 159 12.08 -12.59 6.97
C ILE A 159 12.83 -11.73 5.96
N LEU A 160 12.07 -11.14 5.04
CA LEU A 160 12.55 -10.18 4.06
C LEU A 160 11.93 -8.82 4.31
N PHE A 161 12.75 -7.79 4.40
CA PHE A 161 12.33 -6.40 4.44
C PHE A 161 12.65 -5.72 3.11
N LEU A 162 11.67 -5.08 2.50
CA LEU A 162 11.81 -4.38 1.22
C LEU A 162 11.39 -2.91 1.42
N ASP A 163 12.30 -1.99 1.22
CA ASP A 163 12.05 -0.56 1.34
C ASP A 163 12.00 0.08 -0.04
N GLU A 164 10.78 0.35 -0.54
CA GLU A 164 10.49 0.93 -1.85
C GLU A 164 11.32 0.33 -3.02
N PRO A 165 11.33 -1.00 -3.20
CA PRO A 165 12.27 -1.69 -4.09
C PRO A 165 12.04 -1.39 -5.59
N PHE A 166 10.96 -0.72 -5.95
CA PHE A 166 10.60 -0.43 -7.35
C PHE A 166 10.59 1.07 -7.68
N ALA A 167 10.83 1.97 -6.71
CA ALA A 167 10.57 3.40 -6.84
C ALA A 167 11.40 4.10 -7.94
N SER A 168 12.61 3.58 -8.25
CA SER A 168 13.54 4.21 -9.20
C SER A 168 13.53 3.55 -10.59
N LEU A 169 12.53 2.71 -10.88
CA LEU A 169 12.47 1.93 -12.11
C LEU A 169 11.46 2.53 -13.11
N ASP A 170 11.79 2.44 -14.39
CA ASP A 170 10.86 2.72 -15.47
C ASP A 170 9.71 1.68 -15.50
N PRO A 171 8.53 2.03 -16.02
CA PRO A 171 7.34 1.18 -15.93
C PRO A 171 7.52 -0.25 -16.46
N PRO A 172 8.15 -0.52 -17.64
CA PRO A 172 8.35 -1.89 -18.11
C PRO A 172 9.26 -2.71 -17.19
N THR A 173 10.40 -2.15 -16.78
CA THR A 173 11.36 -2.80 -15.85
C THR A 173 10.71 -3.09 -14.50
N ARG A 174 9.92 -2.13 -14.00
CA ARG A 174 9.17 -2.26 -12.75
C ARG A 174 8.17 -3.42 -12.81
N SER A 175 7.35 -3.50 -13.86
CA SER A 175 6.37 -4.58 -14.03
C SER A 175 7.03 -5.96 -14.07
N SER A 176 8.11 -6.11 -14.85
CA SER A 176 8.86 -7.35 -14.93
C SER A 176 9.50 -7.75 -13.58
N LEU A 177 10.05 -6.78 -12.83
CA LEU A 177 10.66 -7.09 -11.54
C LEU A 177 9.61 -7.47 -10.47
N ILE A 178 8.41 -6.89 -10.53
CA ILE A 178 7.29 -7.27 -9.67
C ILE A 178 6.89 -8.73 -9.94
N GLU A 179 6.80 -9.14 -11.20
CA GLU A 179 6.48 -10.52 -11.61
C GLU A 179 7.52 -11.52 -11.10
N ASP A 180 8.81 -11.20 -11.26
CA ASP A 180 9.88 -12.05 -10.78
C ASP A 180 9.85 -12.17 -9.25
N LEU A 181 9.68 -11.05 -8.53
CA LEU A 181 9.60 -11.05 -7.08
C LEU A 181 8.39 -11.83 -6.57
N GLU A 182 7.22 -11.64 -7.18
CA GLU A 182 5.99 -12.37 -6.87
C GLU A 182 6.21 -13.89 -6.99
N SER A 183 6.77 -14.34 -8.11
CA SER A 183 7.09 -15.75 -8.34
C SER A 183 8.04 -16.31 -7.28
N VAL A 184 9.10 -15.57 -6.94
CA VAL A 184 10.09 -16.00 -5.93
C VAL A 184 9.45 -16.06 -4.53
N LEU A 185 8.63 -15.08 -4.16
CA LEU A 185 7.95 -15.07 -2.86
C LEU A 185 6.94 -16.22 -2.72
N GLN A 186 6.19 -16.53 -3.78
CA GLN A 186 5.27 -17.68 -3.80
C GLN A 186 6.01 -19.01 -3.62
N GLN A 187 7.18 -19.18 -4.27
CA GLN A 187 7.99 -20.40 -4.18
C GLN A 187 8.67 -20.56 -2.82
N THR A 188 9.24 -19.47 -2.28
CA THR A 188 10.04 -19.52 -1.05
C THR A 188 9.20 -19.42 0.22
N ARG A 189 7.97 -18.86 0.13
CA ARG A 189 7.11 -18.53 1.25
C ARG A 189 7.84 -17.74 2.35
N THR A 190 8.76 -16.88 1.92
CA THR A 190 9.48 -15.98 2.83
C THR A 190 8.53 -14.96 3.43
N ALA A 191 8.47 -14.87 4.75
CA ALA A 191 7.68 -13.83 5.41
C ALA A 191 8.26 -12.44 5.06
N THR A 192 7.44 -11.53 4.55
CA THR A 192 7.94 -10.30 3.94
C THR A 192 7.21 -9.08 4.47
N ILE A 193 7.93 -8.04 4.86
CA ILE A 193 7.39 -6.70 5.06
C ILE A 193 7.91 -5.79 3.94
N PHE A 194 6.99 -5.21 3.21
CA PHE A 194 7.24 -4.45 1.99
C PHE A 194 6.71 -3.02 2.13
N ALA A 195 7.58 -2.03 2.14
CA ALA A 195 7.20 -0.62 2.16
C ALA A 195 7.08 -0.08 0.73
N THR A 196 5.96 0.58 0.44
CA THR A 196 5.73 1.28 -0.82
C THR A 196 4.79 2.46 -0.64
N HIS A 197 4.84 3.42 -1.55
CA HIS A 197 3.82 4.46 -1.68
C HIS A 197 2.84 4.17 -2.81
N ASP A 198 3.07 3.10 -3.58
CA ASP A 198 2.21 2.69 -4.69
C ASP A 198 1.18 1.65 -4.24
N ARG A 199 -0.09 2.02 -4.40
CA ARG A 199 -1.23 1.18 -4.02
C ARG A 199 -1.33 -0.09 -4.86
N LEU A 200 -1.00 -0.01 -6.16
CA LEU A 200 -1.11 -1.15 -7.07
C LEU A 200 -0.08 -2.23 -6.75
N GLU A 201 1.13 -1.83 -6.33
CA GLU A 201 2.13 -2.78 -5.84
C GLU A 201 1.63 -3.52 -4.59
N ALA A 202 1.08 -2.76 -3.62
CA ALA A 202 0.54 -3.35 -2.40
C ALA A 202 -0.64 -4.29 -2.68
N LEU A 203 -1.58 -3.88 -3.54
CA LEU A 203 -2.72 -4.71 -3.94
C LEU A 203 -2.30 -6.01 -4.62
N ARG A 204 -1.26 -5.95 -5.45
CA ARG A 204 -0.80 -7.11 -6.21
C ARG A 204 -0.05 -8.13 -5.36
N LEU A 205 0.83 -7.65 -4.47
CA LEU A 205 1.79 -8.51 -3.78
C LEU A 205 1.34 -8.97 -2.39
N SER A 206 0.40 -8.28 -1.73
CA SER A 206 0.22 -8.42 -0.29
C SER A 206 -0.94 -9.32 0.11
N ASN A 207 -0.75 -10.05 1.19
CA ASN A 207 -1.84 -10.72 1.92
C ASN A 207 -2.56 -9.75 2.85
N ARG A 208 -1.81 -8.82 3.46
CA ARG A 208 -2.34 -7.74 4.31
C ARG A 208 -1.64 -6.43 4.01
N ILE A 209 -2.35 -5.34 4.24
CA ILE A 209 -1.87 -3.97 4.07
C ILE A 209 -2.00 -3.24 5.40
N ALA A 210 -0.93 -2.58 5.82
CA ALA A 210 -0.91 -1.64 6.93
C ALA A 210 -0.77 -0.21 6.38
N VAL A 211 -1.76 0.63 6.65
CA VAL A 211 -1.75 2.05 6.25
C VAL A 211 -1.11 2.86 7.35
N MET A 212 -0.03 3.54 7.03
CA MET A 212 0.74 4.34 7.97
C MET A 212 0.59 5.85 7.71
N ASN A 213 0.52 6.61 8.79
CA ASN A 213 0.61 8.07 8.77
C ASN A 213 1.26 8.59 10.05
N ARG A 214 2.14 9.60 9.93
CA ARG A 214 2.80 10.30 11.05
C ARG A 214 3.38 9.36 12.11
N GLY A 215 3.98 8.25 11.69
CA GLY A 215 4.63 7.29 12.58
C GLY A 215 3.70 6.23 13.18
N GLY A 216 2.39 6.33 13.00
CA GLY A 216 1.41 5.36 13.49
C GLY A 216 0.83 4.50 12.38
N ILE A 217 0.26 3.36 12.75
CA ILE A 217 -0.54 2.51 11.86
C ILE A 217 -2.00 2.85 12.10
N LEU A 218 -2.70 3.27 11.03
CA LEU A 218 -4.11 3.69 11.10
C LEU A 218 -5.07 2.53 10.84
N GLN A 219 -4.66 1.57 10.00
CA GLN A 219 -5.46 0.39 9.68
C GLN A 219 -4.55 -0.75 9.22
N ILE A 220 -4.88 -1.97 9.62
CA ILE A 220 -4.32 -3.20 9.05
C ILE A 220 -5.48 -4.10 8.66
N GLY A 221 -5.47 -4.61 7.42
CA GLY A 221 -6.50 -5.52 6.93
C GLY A 221 -6.08 -6.20 5.64
N SER A 222 -6.95 -7.03 5.09
CA SER A 222 -6.78 -7.55 3.73
C SER A 222 -6.79 -6.38 2.72
N PRO A 223 -6.25 -6.57 1.50
CA PRO A 223 -6.36 -5.55 0.45
C PRO A 223 -7.80 -5.09 0.23
N GLU A 224 -8.75 -6.02 0.23
CA GLU A 224 -10.18 -5.75 0.06
C GLU A 224 -10.74 -4.89 1.21
N GLU A 225 -10.44 -5.25 2.47
CA GLU A 225 -10.87 -4.48 3.64
C GLU A 225 -10.34 -3.06 3.64
N VAL A 226 -9.03 -2.88 3.39
CA VAL A 226 -8.41 -1.55 3.37
C VAL A 226 -8.96 -0.68 2.24
N MET A 227 -9.20 -1.28 1.08
CA MET A 227 -9.71 -0.54 -0.08
C MET A 227 -11.19 -0.20 0.04
N ASN A 228 -12.03 -1.14 0.50
CA ASN A 228 -13.48 -0.98 0.48
C ASN A 228 -14.07 -0.51 1.81
N HIS A 229 -13.37 -0.73 2.92
CA HIS A 229 -13.79 -0.36 4.26
C HIS A 229 -12.70 0.44 4.99
N PRO A 230 -12.34 1.65 4.48
CA PRO A 230 -11.34 2.48 5.12
C PRO A 230 -11.78 2.89 6.53
N ALA A 231 -10.86 2.82 7.49
CA ALA A 231 -11.15 3.07 8.90
C ALA A 231 -11.37 4.56 9.22
N ASN A 232 -10.86 5.47 8.39
CA ASN A 232 -11.00 6.91 8.57
C ASN A 232 -10.82 7.67 7.24
N GLU A 233 -11.08 8.97 7.27
CA GLU A 233 -11.01 9.85 6.10
C GLU A 233 -9.61 9.88 5.45
N PHE A 234 -8.54 9.80 6.26
CA PHE A 234 -7.18 9.74 5.74
C PHE A 234 -6.97 8.48 4.91
N VAL A 235 -7.35 7.32 5.44
CA VAL A 235 -7.23 6.04 4.73
C VAL A 235 -8.09 6.08 3.47
N ALA A 236 -9.32 6.56 3.55
CA ALA A 236 -10.22 6.72 2.39
C ALA A 236 -9.58 7.56 1.28
N SER A 237 -9.08 8.73 1.61
CA SER A 237 -8.37 9.60 0.65
C SER A 237 -7.11 8.91 0.10
N PHE A 238 -6.33 8.27 0.97
CA PHE A 238 -5.09 7.61 0.55
C PHE A 238 -5.35 6.43 -0.39
N VAL A 239 -6.45 5.68 -0.22
CA VAL A 239 -6.82 4.58 -1.14
C VAL A 239 -7.56 5.05 -2.40
N GLY A 240 -7.73 6.36 -2.60
CA GLY A 240 -8.24 6.96 -3.84
C GLY A 240 -9.74 7.24 -3.85
N ILE A 241 -10.34 7.37 -2.69
CA ILE A 241 -11.68 7.91 -2.58
C ILE A 241 -11.57 9.43 -2.59
N ASP A 242 -12.02 10.05 -3.66
CA ASP A 242 -11.90 11.49 -3.88
C ASP A 242 -13.09 12.29 -3.30
N THR A 243 -14.25 11.65 -3.15
CA THR A 243 -15.44 12.27 -2.58
C THR A 243 -15.69 11.74 -1.17
N ILE A 244 -15.44 12.57 -0.18
CA ILE A 244 -15.63 12.29 1.25
C ILE A 244 -16.52 13.38 1.81
N LEU A 245 -17.73 13.02 2.25
CA LEU A 245 -18.79 13.95 2.65
C LEU A 245 -19.19 13.67 4.09
N SER A 246 -19.34 14.71 4.89
CA SER A 246 -19.93 14.60 6.22
C SER A 246 -21.43 14.92 6.14
N GLY A 247 -22.27 14.03 6.65
CA GLY A 247 -23.73 14.20 6.64
C GLY A 247 -24.37 13.80 7.97
N LYS A 248 -25.54 14.37 8.24
CA LYS A 248 -26.35 14.01 9.41
C LYS A 248 -27.52 13.14 8.95
N VAL A 249 -27.69 11.98 9.57
CA VAL A 249 -28.77 11.03 9.24
C VAL A 249 -30.13 11.66 9.59
N ILE A 250 -31.02 11.78 8.58
CA ILE A 250 -32.34 12.41 8.71
C ILE A 250 -33.49 11.45 8.51
N LYS A 251 -33.28 10.32 7.83
CA LYS A 251 -34.29 9.27 7.60
C LYS A 251 -33.63 7.89 7.68
N LYS A 252 -34.38 6.87 8.06
CA LYS A 252 -33.96 5.46 8.06
C LYS A 252 -35.09 4.61 7.50
N ASP A 253 -34.76 3.67 6.59
CA ASP A 253 -35.72 2.75 6.00
C ASP A 253 -35.02 1.42 5.64
N GLY A 254 -35.47 0.32 6.26
CA GLY A 254 -35.27 -1.07 5.83
C GLY A 254 -33.83 -1.50 5.45
N GLY A 255 -32.77 -0.97 6.09
CA GLY A 255 -31.37 -1.30 5.75
C GLY A 255 -30.68 -0.23 4.90
N SER A 256 -31.37 0.87 4.59
CA SER A 256 -30.81 2.12 4.04
C SER A 256 -31.12 3.29 4.96
N PHE A 257 -30.42 4.39 4.75
CA PHE A 257 -30.68 5.66 5.41
C PHE A 257 -30.38 6.82 4.48
N VAL A 258 -30.95 7.98 4.80
CA VAL A 258 -30.70 9.24 4.10
C VAL A 258 -29.97 10.18 5.05
N ALA A 259 -28.84 10.71 4.59
CA ALA A 259 -28.11 11.75 5.29
C ALA A 259 -28.21 13.10 4.58
N SER A 260 -28.37 14.18 5.35
CA SER A 260 -28.29 15.54 4.82
C SER A 260 -26.84 15.98 4.73
N VAL A 261 -26.38 16.29 3.53
CA VAL A 261 -25.04 16.78 3.19
C VAL A 261 -25.20 18.17 2.55
N SER A 262 -24.81 19.22 3.23
CA SER A 262 -24.93 20.62 2.73
C SER A 262 -26.34 20.97 2.19
N GLY A 263 -27.39 20.40 2.81
CA GLY A 263 -28.79 20.62 2.39
C GLY A 263 -29.28 19.67 1.29
N GLN A 264 -28.44 18.80 0.74
CA GLN A 264 -28.81 17.73 -0.20
C GLN A 264 -29.05 16.42 0.53
N GLU A 265 -29.98 15.60 0.06
CA GLU A 265 -30.28 14.28 0.61
C GLU A 265 -29.43 13.22 -0.13
N VAL A 266 -28.58 12.50 0.60
CA VAL A 266 -27.77 11.38 0.08
C VAL A 266 -28.23 10.08 0.72
N GLU A 267 -28.68 9.12 -0.09
CA GLU A 267 -29.08 7.79 0.36
C GLU A 267 -27.89 6.84 0.35
N ALA A 268 -27.74 6.08 1.43
CA ALA A 268 -26.69 5.04 1.58
C ALA A 268 -27.27 3.77 2.17
N VAL A 269 -26.65 2.61 1.87
CA VAL A 269 -26.98 1.33 2.46
C VAL A 269 -26.11 1.12 3.70
N GLY A 270 -26.74 0.72 4.79
CA GLY A 270 -26.07 0.43 6.05
C GLY A 270 -26.95 0.72 7.25
N ASP A 271 -26.41 0.50 8.44
CA ASP A 271 -27.08 0.80 9.70
C ASP A 271 -26.51 2.09 10.31
N ALA A 272 -27.37 3.05 10.56
CA ALA A 272 -27.06 4.33 11.18
C ALA A 272 -28.23 4.81 12.04
N HIS A 273 -27.97 5.64 13.06
CA HIS A 273 -29.00 6.16 13.94
C HIS A 273 -29.46 7.55 13.48
N LEU A 274 -30.77 7.84 13.68
CA LEU A 274 -31.29 9.18 13.42
C LEU A 274 -30.51 10.23 14.20
N GLY A 275 -30.06 11.29 13.52
CA GLY A 275 -29.28 12.35 14.10
C GLY A 275 -27.77 12.08 14.19
N GLU A 276 -27.32 10.84 13.89
CA GLU A 276 -25.91 10.47 13.84
C GLU A 276 -25.18 11.24 12.74
N THR A 277 -23.94 11.65 13.00
CA THR A 277 -23.05 12.20 11.97
C THR A 277 -22.23 11.08 11.36
N VAL A 278 -22.38 10.89 10.06
CA VAL A 278 -21.69 9.86 9.27
C VAL A 278 -20.80 10.50 8.23
N VAL A 279 -19.76 9.77 7.83
CA VAL A 279 -18.91 10.12 6.69
C VAL A 279 -19.28 9.19 5.52
N LEU A 280 -19.66 9.80 4.41
CA LEU A 280 -20.09 9.13 3.18
C LEU A 280 -18.95 9.24 2.16
N CYS A 281 -18.52 8.12 1.65
CA CYS A 281 -17.42 8.02 0.69
C CYS A 281 -17.95 7.51 -0.64
N VAL A 282 -17.69 8.25 -1.72
CA VAL A 282 -18.08 7.85 -3.08
C VAL A 282 -16.85 7.77 -3.97
N ARG A 283 -16.64 6.62 -4.60
CA ARG A 283 -15.55 6.45 -5.56
C ARG A 283 -15.87 7.12 -6.89
N PRO A 284 -14.93 7.83 -7.52
CA PRO A 284 -15.16 8.53 -8.79
C PRO A 284 -15.66 7.63 -9.91
N GLU A 285 -15.23 6.37 -9.97
CA GLU A 285 -15.66 5.37 -10.95
C GLU A 285 -17.12 4.95 -10.81
N ASN A 286 -17.74 5.19 -9.65
CA ASN A 286 -19.14 4.87 -9.38
C ASN A 286 -20.09 6.04 -9.74
N VAL A 287 -19.55 7.19 -10.15
CA VAL A 287 -20.34 8.37 -10.51
C VAL A 287 -20.55 8.43 -12.02
N THR A 288 -21.81 8.41 -12.43
CA THR A 288 -22.20 8.54 -13.85
C THR A 288 -22.65 9.97 -14.14
N LEU A 289 -22.18 10.55 -15.23
CA LEU A 289 -22.57 11.88 -15.69
C LEU A 289 -23.58 11.79 -16.83
N LEU A 290 -24.58 12.66 -16.83
CA LEU A 290 -25.67 12.72 -17.80
C LEU A 290 -25.93 14.17 -18.21
N THR A 291 -26.14 14.39 -19.50
CA THR A 291 -26.47 15.71 -20.08
C THR A 291 -27.95 15.85 -20.42
N ARG A 292 -28.71 14.75 -20.30
CA ARG A 292 -30.16 14.74 -20.53
C ARG A 292 -30.89 14.27 -19.27
N PRO A 293 -32.17 14.65 -19.05
CA PRO A 293 -32.96 14.11 -17.96
C PRO A 293 -32.98 12.58 -18.01
N PHE A 294 -32.95 11.94 -16.85
CA PHE A 294 -33.20 10.51 -16.76
C PHE A 294 -34.53 10.16 -17.40
N GLN A 295 -34.56 9.15 -18.28
CA GLN A 295 -35.80 8.45 -18.58
C GLN A 295 -36.26 7.74 -17.31
N GLU A 296 -37.56 7.68 -17.05
CA GLU A 296 -38.15 7.01 -15.87
C GLU A 296 -37.59 5.58 -15.71
N GLY A 297 -37.25 5.17 -14.46
CA GLY A 297 -36.90 3.79 -14.16
C GLY A 297 -35.44 3.50 -13.85
N THR A 298 -34.69 4.42 -13.22
CA THR A 298 -33.33 4.15 -12.74
C THR A 298 -33.30 3.56 -11.32
N SER A 299 -32.34 2.66 -11.06
CA SER A 299 -32.00 2.17 -9.71
C SER A 299 -31.01 3.08 -8.96
N ALA A 300 -30.49 4.13 -9.58
CA ALA A 300 -29.69 5.13 -8.90
C ALA A 300 -30.60 6.03 -8.03
N ARG A 301 -30.38 5.98 -6.71
CA ARG A 301 -31.14 6.78 -5.75
C ARG A 301 -30.58 8.19 -5.56
N ASN A 302 -29.29 8.35 -5.79
CA ASN A 302 -28.57 9.61 -5.66
C ASN A 302 -28.44 10.26 -7.04
N ILE A 303 -29.17 11.36 -7.26
CA ILE A 303 -29.15 12.11 -8.52
C ILE A 303 -29.12 13.59 -8.18
N PHE A 304 -28.05 14.27 -8.59
CA PHE A 304 -27.81 15.67 -8.29
C PHE A 304 -27.59 16.48 -9.57
N SER A 305 -28.11 17.67 -9.62
CA SER A 305 -27.70 18.67 -10.63
C SER A 305 -26.38 19.27 -10.14
N GLY A 306 -25.40 19.35 -11.00
CA GLY A 306 -24.11 19.89 -10.66
C GLY A 306 -23.46 20.63 -11.80
N LYS A 307 -22.56 21.54 -11.47
CA LYS A 307 -21.74 22.27 -12.43
C LYS A 307 -20.35 21.72 -12.47
N ILE A 308 -19.81 21.49 -13.67
CA ILE A 308 -18.42 21.07 -13.84
C ILE A 308 -17.51 22.24 -13.45
N VAL A 309 -16.69 22.02 -12.41
CA VAL A 309 -15.74 23.02 -11.90
C VAL A 309 -14.40 22.90 -12.59
N LYS A 310 -13.91 21.65 -12.80
CA LYS A 310 -12.59 21.38 -13.36
C LYS A 310 -12.55 20.01 -14.03
N ILE A 311 -11.79 19.90 -15.11
CA ILE A 311 -11.48 18.65 -15.79
C ILE A 311 -9.98 18.45 -15.82
N ILE A 312 -9.51 17.29 -15.37
CA ILE A 312 -8.08 16.94 -15.32
C ILE A 312 -7.88 15.66 -16.10
N SER A 313 -7.00 15.70 -17.13
CA SER A 313 -6.65 14.51 -17.89
C SER A 313 -5.69 13.62 -17.09
N LEU A 314 -6.05 12.33 -16.97
CA LEU A 314 -5.23 11.28 -16.37
C LEU A 314 -4.79 10.22 -17.40
N GLY A 315 -4.71 10.63 -18.67
CA GLY A 315 -4.32 9.79 -19.80
C GLY A 315 -5.51 9.03 -20.39
N LEU A 316 -5.81 7.84 -19.86
CA LEU A 316 -6.90 6.99 -20.38
C LEU A 316 -8.30 7.48 -20.03
N TYR A 317 -8.43 8.29 -19.01
CA TYR A 317 -9.69 8.85 -18.52
C TYR A 317 -9.50 10.27 -18.00
N GLN A 318 -10.62 10.95 -17.80
CA GLN A 318 -10.69 12.32 -17.32
C GLN A 318 -11.29 12.33 -15.91
N LYS A 319 -10.67 13.07 -15.00
CA LYS A 319 -11.18 13.35 -13.66
C LYS A 319 -11.99 14.63 -13.70
N VAL A 320 -13.28 14.53 -13.48
CA VAL A 320 -14.24 15.64 -13.53
C VAL A 320 -14.64 16.01 -12.11
N HIS A 321 -14.33 17.24 -11.71
CA HIS A 321 -14.77 17.82 -10.46
C HIS A 321 -16.07 18.58 -10.65
N LEU A 322 -17.05 18.31 -9.80
CA LEU A 322 -18.40 18.84 -9.84
C LEU A 322 -18.71 19.57 -8.53
N ASP A 323 -19.49 20.65 -8.64
CA ASP A 323 -20.21 21.24 -7.53
C ASP A 323 -21.70 20.89 -7.66
N CYS A 324 -22.18 20.04 -6.76
CA CYS A 324 -23.56 19.58 -6.65
C CYS A 324 -24.28 20.18 -5.41
N GLY A 325 -23.79 21.32 -4.88
CA GLY A 325 -24.07 21.79 -3.54
C GLY A 325 -23.13 21.16 -2.50
N PHE A 326 -22.36 20.20 -2.95
CA PHE A 326 -21.22 19.58 -2.30
C PHE A 326 -20.22 19.11 -3.38
N PRO A 327 -18.91 18.98 -3.07
CA PRO A 327 -17.93 18.53 -4.03
C PRO A 327 -18.13 17.05 -4.38
N LEU A 328 -18.19 16.73 -5.67
CA LEU A 328 -18.29 15.37 -6.18
C LEU A 328 -17.28 15.18 -7.30
N VAL A 329 -16.68 13.97 -7.38
CA VAL A 329 -15.71 13.64 -8.41
C VAL A 329 -16.22 12.46 -9.23
N ALA A 330 -16.07 12.54 -10.55
CA ALA A 330 -16.38 11.46 -11.47
C ALA A 330 -15.19 11.14 -12.38
N TYR A 331 -15.02 9.87 -12.77
CA TYR A 331 -14.13 9.47 -13.85
C TYR A 331 -14.95 9.20 -15.11
N VAL A 332 -14.54 9.80 -16.22
CA VAL A 332 -15.14 9.58 -17.53
C VAL A 332 -14.07 9.24 -18.57
N THR A 333 -14.41 8.47 -19.59
CA THR A 333 -13.50 8.18 -20.70
C THR A 333 -13.34 9.43 -21.58
N ASN A 334 -12.26 9.48 -22.37
CA ASN A 334 -12.07 10.55 -23.38
C ASN A 334 -13.25 10.58 -24.36
N HIS A 335 -13.76 9.43 -24.77
CA HIS A 335 -14.92 9.31 -25.65
C HIS A 335 -16.18 9.91 -25.01
N SER A 336 -16.46 9.58 -23.75
CA SER A 336 -17.61 10.16 -23.02
C SER A 336 -17.48 11.67 -22.85
N LEU A 337 -16.26 12.19 -22.65
CA LEU A 337 -16.03 13.64 -22.57
C LEU A 337 -16.44 14.34 -23.86
N GLU A 338 -16.03 13.78 -25.01
CA GLU A 338 -16.33 14.31 -26.35
C GLU A 338 -17.81 14.13 -26.70
N GLU A 339 -18.38 12.94 -26.54
CA GLU A 339 -19.76 12.63 -26.86
C GLU A 339 -20.76 13.48 -26.08
N LEU A 340 -20.52 13.64 -24.78
CA LEU A 340 -21.36 14.44 -23.91
C LEU A 340 -21.00 15.93 -23.96
N LEU A 341 -19.99 16.34 -24.72
CA LEU A 341 -19.48 17.70 -24.84
C LEU A 341 -19.25 18.32 -23.44
N LEU A 342 -18.55 17.59 -22.55
CA LEU A 342 -18.28 18.04 -21.17
C LEU A 342 -17.21 19.13 -21.19
N THR A 343 -17.53 20.27 -20.63
CA THR A 343 -16.64 21.43 -20.50
C THR A 343 -16.78 22.06 -19.12
N GLU A 344 -15.75 22.74 -18.65
CA GLU A 344 -15.83 23.51 -17.42
C GLU A 344 -16.95 24.54 -17.52
N GLY A 345 -17.70 24.68 -16.45
CA GLY A 345 -18.88 25.55 -16.40
C GLY A 345 -20.20 24.91 -16.87
N LYS A 346 -20.15 23.74 -17.54
CA LYS A 346 -21.37 23.07 -18.03
C LYS A 346 -22.16 22.46 -16.86
N GLU A 347 -23.47 22.57 -16.93
CA GLU A 347 -24.40 21.89 -16.04
C GLU A 347 -24.66 20.46 -16.52
N VAL A 348 -24.58 19.52 -15.60
CA VAL A 348 -24.80 18.09 -15.80
C VAL A 348 -25.58 17.50 -14.64
N LYS A 349 -26.12 16.30 -14.84
CA LYS A 349 -26.61 15.49 -13.72
C LYS A 349 -25.56 14.43 -13.39
N ALA A 350 -25.23 14.32 -12.12
CA ALA A 350 -24.37 13.26 -11.57
C ALA A 350 -25.24 12.26 -10.81
N SER A 351 -25.02 10.98 -11.03
CA SER A 351 -25.77 9.93 -10.35
C SER A 351 -24.88 8.80 -9.86
N PHE A 352 -25.27 8.21 -8.72
CA PHE A 352 -24.65 7.02 -8.17
C PHE A 352 -25.64 6.20 -7.33
N LYS A 353 -25.41 4.90 -7.19
CA LYS A 353 -26.27 4.02 -6.40
C LYS A 353 -26.05 4.23 -4.91
N ALA A 354 -27.09 4.02 -4.08
CA ALA A 354 -26.96 4.00 -2.63
C ALA A 354 -25.97 2.90 -2.14
N THR A 355 -25.89 1.78 -2.87
CA THR A 355 -24.94 0.69 -2.61
C THR A 355 -23.49 1.02 -2.97
N ALA A 356 -23.23 2.10 -3.70
CA ALA A 356 -21.89 2.56 -4.06
C ALA A 356 -21.32 3.56 -3.03
N VAL A 357 -22.10 3.88 -1.99
CA VAL A 357 -21.68 4.74 -0.90
C VAL A 357 -21.10 3.90 0.22
N THR A 358 -19.81 4.07 0.50
CA THR A 358 -19.17 3.49 1.68
C THR A 358 -19.42 4.42 2.88
N VAL A 359 -19.93 3.86 3.97
CA VAL A 359 -20.28 4.61 5.18
C VAL A 359 -19.21 4.38 6.25
N MET A 360 -18.64 5.45 6.77
CA MET A 360 -17.77 5.42 7.93
C MET A 360 -18.44 6.13 9.11
N ARG A 361 -18.34 5.55 10.29
CA ARG A 361 -18.74 6.23 11.52
C ARG A 361 -17.58 7.09 12.00
N ARG A 362 -17.83 8.32 12.39
CA ARG A 362 -16.83 9.07 13.17
C ARG A 362 -16.66 8.33 14.50
N GLY A 363 -15.51 7.65 14.66
CA GLY A 363 -15.13 7.14 15.97
C GLY A 363 -15.12 8.32 16.96
N GLU A 364 -15.71 8.13 18.12
CA GLU A 364 -15.43 8.99 19.26
C GLU A 364 -13.92 8.91 19.52
N ASN A 365 -13.22 10.04 19.33
CA ASN A 365 -11.81 10.20 19.70
C ASN A 365 -11.67 10.15 21.22
#